data_0e04297d3f5807dec918024071bbebc4
#
_entry.id   0e04297d3f5807dec918024071bbebc4
#
_cell.length_a   1.000
_cell.length_b   1.000
_cell.length_c   1.000
_cell.angle_alpha   90.00
_cell.angle_beta   90.00
_cell.angle_gamma   90.00
#
_symmetry.space_group_name_H-M   'P 1'
#
loop_
_entity.id
_entity.type
_entity.pdbx_description
1 polymer ?
#
loop_
_entity_poly.entity_id
_entity_poly.type
_entity_poly.pdbx_seq_one_letter_code
_entity_poly.pdbx_strand_id
1 'polypeptide(L)'
;YEPDGKPTVQAEDAQAPLQVQIHDLGLGTTLALQPDLLVLSMPMVPAHGSRELATRFKVPVDMDGWFLEAHIKLRPVEFASEGIFLAGAAHYPKLLEESIIQAQAAASRAATVLSQDSLAARGAIAQVDPALCVGCLTCVRVCPYGVPSITADLAGVGGVVGAAYIEPTIC
;
A
#
# COMPACT_ATOMS: atom_id res chain seq x y z
N TYR A 1 13.97 -14.19 -19.02
CA TYR A 1 15.44 -14.01 -18.93
C TYR A 1 15.84 -13.89 -17.46
N GLU A 2 17.07 -14.20 -17.15
CA GLU A 2 17.62 -14.04 -15.81
C GLU A 2 17.76 -12.54 -15.45
N PRO A 3 17.76 -12.17 -14.15
CA PRO A 3 17.87 -10.77 -13.72
C PRO A 3 19.05 -10.02 -14.38
N ASP A 4 20.17 -10.70 -14.60
CA ASP A 4 21.38 -10.14 -15.21
C ASP A 4 21.38 -10.26 -16.75
N GLY A 5 20.41 -10.97 -17.32
CA GLY A 5 20.27 -11.18 -18.77
C GLY A 5 19.33 -10.20 -19.47
N LYS A 6 19.08 -9.04 -18.86
CA LYS A 6 18.20 -8.02 -19.48
C LYS A 6 18.77 -7.57 -20.83
N PRO A 7 17.89 -7.41 -21.86
CA PRO A 7 18.31 -6.82 -23.11
C PRO A 7 18.94 -5.43 -22.90
N THR A 8 20.07 -5.19 -23.55
CA THR A 8 20.66 -3.85 -23.60
C THR A 8 20.31 -3.19 -24.92
N VAL A 9 19.93 -1.94 -24.88
CA VAL A 9 19.58 -1.15 -26.06
C VAL A 9 20.53 0.04 -26.13
N GLN A 10 21.17 0.23 -27.26
CA GLN A 10 22.11 1.32 -27.50
C GLN A 10 21.79 2.00 -28.84
N ALA A 11 21.92 3.31 -28.86
CA ALA A 11 21.94 4.12 -30.04
C ALA A 11 22.98 5.24 -29.82
N GLU A 12 23.86 5.51 -30.78
CA GLU A 12 24.88 6.57 -30.66
C GLU A 12 24.24 7.95 -30.73
N ASP A 13 23.19 8.10 -31.53
CA ASP A 13 22.38 9.32 -31.66
C ASP A 13 20.95 8.98 -32.12
N ALA A 14 20.09 10.00 -32.29
CA ALA A 14 18.67 9.84 -32.68
C ALA A 14 18.49 9.29 -34.12
N GLN A 15 19.50 9.32 -34.94
CA GLN A 15 19.50 8.83 -36.32
C GLN A 15 20.30 7.55 -36.51
N ALA A 16 21.08 7.14 -35.48
CA ALA A 16 21.85 5.91 -35.53
C ALA A 16 20.92 4.68 -35.43
N PRO A 17 21.28 3.57 -36.11
CA PRO A 17 20.51 2.34 -35.99
C PRO A 17 20.53 1.82 -34.56
N LEU A 18 19.38 1.34 -34.10
CA LEU A 18 19.26 0.70 -32.79
C LEU A 18 20.06 -0.59 -32.74
N GLN A 19 20.82 -0.78 -31.70
CA GLN A 19 21.51 -2.03 -31.41
C GLN A 19 20.92 -2.64 -30.13
N VAL A 20 20.41 -3.86 -30.25
CA VAL A 20 19.84 -4.61 -29.14
C VAL A 20 20.67 -5.86 -28.92
N GLN A 21 21.22 -6.04 -27.74
CA GLN A 21 21.91 -7.26 -27.34
C GLN A 21 21.06 -8.05 -26.37
N ILE A 22 20.87 -9.33 -26.64
CA ILE A 22 20.05 -10.24 -25.84
C ILE A 22 20.87 -11.51 -25.59
N HIS A 23 21.02 -11.88 -24.32
CA HIS A 23 21.57 -13.20 -24.00
C HIS A 23 20.50 -14.26 -24.14
N ASP A 24 20.64 -15.14 -25.13
CA ASP A 24 19.74 -16.26 -25.35
C ASP A 24 20.18 -17.45 -24.49
N LEU A 25 19.32 -17.80 -23.51
CA LEU A 25 19.61 -18.88 -22.57
C LEU A 25 19.57 -20.27 -23.23
N GLY A 26 18.79 -20.44 -24.30
CA GLY A 26 18.70 -21.70 -25.03
C GLY A 26 19.93 -21.97 -25.89
N LEU A 27 20.48 -20.93 -26.48
CA LEU A 27 21.69 -21.01 -27.32
C LEU A 27 22.97 -20.78 -26.52
N GLY A 28 22.90 -20.27 -25.29
CA GLY A 28 24.04 -19.94 -24.45
C GLY A 28 24.94 -18.86 -25.05
N THR A 29 24.40 -17.97 -25.89
CA THR A 29 25.15 -16.93 -26.58
C THR A 29 24.42 -15.61 -26.60
N THR A 30 25.15 -14.52 -26.83
CA THR A 30 24.56 -13.19 -26.96
C THR A 30 24.27 -12.90 -28.43
N LEU A 31 23.00 -12.60 -28.70
CA LEU A 31 22.53 -12.18 -30.02
C LEU A 31 22.62 -10.65 -30.11
N ALA A 32 23.14 -10.16 -31.20
CA ALA A 32 23.13 -8.74 -31.54
C ALA A 32 22.11 -8.53 -32.69
N LEU A 33 21.13 -7.69 -32.44
CA LEU A 33 20.08 -7.36 -33.38
C LEU A 33 20.14 -5.88 -33.76
N GLN A 34 19.80 -5.56 -35.00
CA GLN A 34 19.61 -4.17 -35.46
C GLN A 34 18.18 -4.02 -35.99
N PRO A 35 17.21 -3.76 -35.09
CA PRO A 35 15.83 -3.59 -35.49
C PRO A 35 15.60 -2.16 -36.05
N ASP A 36 14.71 -2.05 -37.02
CA ASP A 36 14.22 -0.75 -37.49
C ASP A 36 13.31 -0.06 -36.47
N LEU A 37 12.63 -0.86 -35.63
CA LEU A 37 11.71 -0.38 -34.59
C LEU A 37 11.77 -1.31 -33.37
N LEU A 38 11.88 -0.70 -32.20
CA LEU A 38 11.76 -1.39 -30.92
C LEU A 38 10.47 -0.97 -30.23
N VAL A 39 9.57 -1.91 -30.02
CA VAL A 39 8.33 -1.70 -29.30
C VAL A 39 8.47 -2.21 -27.85
N LEU A 40 8.29 -1.33 -26.89
CA LEU A 40 8.35 -1.66 -25.47
C LEU A 40 6.94 -1.86 -24.91
N SER A 41 6.69 -3.05 -24.34
CA SER A 41 5.49 -3.33 -23.54
C SER A 41 5.80 -3.08 -22.08
N MET A 42 5.52 -1.88 -21.61
CA MET A 42 5.84 -1.46 -20.24
C MET A 42 4.76 -1.91 -19.26
N PRO A 43 5.13 -2.57 -18.15
CA PRO A 43 4.16 -2.87 -17.08
C PRO A 43 3.82 -1.61 -16.29
N MET A 44 2.63 -1.61 -15.70
CA MET A 44 2.31 -0.68 -14.63
C MET A 44 2.91 -1.20 -13.33
N VAL A 45 3.49 -0.32 -12.56
CA VAL A 45 4.04 -0.62 -11.23
C VAL A 45 3.40 0.30 -10.19
N PRO A 46 3.34 -0.11 -8.91
CA PRO A 46 2.84 0.75 -7.85
C PRO A 46 3.62 2.06 -7.77
N ALA A 47 2.95 3.14 -7.39
CA ALA A 47 3.60 4.42 -7.20
C ALA A 47 4.67 4.34 -6.10
N HIS A 48 5.79 5.04 -6.32
CA HIS A 48 6.80 5.17 -5.29
C HIS A 48 6.20 5.79 -4.02
N GLY A 49 6.45 5.20 -2.85
CA GLY A 49 5.87 5.67 -1.57
C GLY A 49 4.51 5.06 -1.20
N SER A 50 3.90 4.20 -2.02
CA SER A 50 2.62 3.54 -1.69
C SER A 50 2.66 2.82 -0.34
N ARG A 51 3.75 2.12 -0.02
CA ARG A 51 3.91 1.41 1.26
C ARG A 51 3.99 2.37 2.46
N GLU A 52 4.67 3.51 2.30
CA GLU A 52 4.73 4.53 3.34
C GLU A 52 3.36 5.16 3.57
N LEU A 53 2.65 5.48 2.49
CA LEU A 53 1.30 6.02 2.55
C LEU A 53 0.34 5.01 3.22
N ALA A 54 0.44 3.73 2.86
CA ALA A 54 -0.33 2.65 3.46
C ALA A 54 -0.14 2.58 4.98
N THR A 55 1.10 2.71 5.45
CA THR A 55 1.42 2.74 6.89
C THR A 55 0.78 3.95 7.57
N ARG A 56 0.85 5.13 6.95
CA ARG A 56 0.26 6.37 7.51
C ARG A 56 -1.26 6.30 7.61
N PHE A 57 -1.92 5.74 6.62
CA PHE A 57 -3.38 5.58 6.60
C PHE A 57 -3.86 4.26 7.22
N LYS A 58 -2.94 3.39 7.63
CA LYS A 58 -3.24 2.07 8.20
C LYS A 58 -4.09 1.20 7.28
N VAL A 59 -3.78 1.23 6.01
CA VAL A 59 -4.45 0.45 4.98
C VAL A 59 -3.51 -0.61 4.41
N PRO A 60 -4.02 -1.77 4.00
CA PRO A 60 -3.19 -2.85 3.48
C PRO A 60 -2.71 -2.58 2.05
N VAL A 61 -1.55 -3.16 1.73
CA VAL A 61 -1.06 -3.35 0.36
C VAL A 61 -0.73 -4.82 0.14
N ASP A 62 -0.75 -5.25 -1.11
CA ASP A 62 -0.29 -6.58 -1.51
C ASP A 62 1.25 -6.69 -1.49
N MET A 63 1.77 -7.87 -1.87
CA MET A 63 3.21 -8.12 -1.92
C MET A 63 3.94 -7.23 -2.94
N ASP A 64 3.27 -6.82 -4.00
CA ASP A 64 3.80 -5.95 -5.04
C ASP A 64 3.76 -4.47 -4.65
N GLY A 65 2.88 -4.08 -3.72
CA GLY A 65 2.73 -2.71 -3.22
C GLY A 65 1.48 -1.99 -3.71
N TRP A 66 0.53 -2.71 -4.32
CA TRP A 66 -0.78 -2.18 -4.67
C TRP A 66 -1.69 -2.15 -3.45
N PHE A 67 -2.54 -1.13 -3.35
CA PHE A 67 -3.50 -1.06 -2.26
C PHE A 67 -4.56 -2.15 -2.38
N LEU A 68 -4.92 -2.77 -1.24
CA LEU A 68 -5.93 -3.82 -1.18
C LEU A 68 -7.24 -3.30 -0.61
N GLU A 69 -8.32 -3.66 -1.26
CA GLU A 69 -9.68 -3.44 -0.79
C GLU A 69 -10.02 -4.30 0.44
N ALA A 70 -11.04 -3.89 1.18
CA ALA A 70 -11.51 -4.66 2.34
C ALA A 70 -12.07 -6.03 1.96
N HIS A 71 -12.71 -6.13 0.81
CA HIS A 71 -13.23 -7.40 0.29
C HIS A 71 -13.58 -7.28 -1.19
N ILE A 72 -13.00 -8.11 -2.02
CA ILE A 72 -13.10 -8.07 -3.49
C ILE A 72 -14.55 -8.03 -4.04
N LYS A 73 -15.51 -8.67 -3.37
CA LYS A 73 -16.90 -8.73 -3.81
C LYS A 73 -17.84 -7.81 -3.02
N LEU A 74 -17.61 -7.68 -1.71
CA LEU A 74 -18.55 -7.00 -0.81
C LEU A 74 -18.18 -5.54 -0.54
N ARG A 75 -16.88 -5.22 -0.58
CA ARG A 75 -16.35 -3.87 -0.35
C ARG A 75 -15.17 -3.58 -1.29
N PRO A 76 -15.42 -3.54 -2.62
CA PRO A 76 -14.36 -3.51 -3.63
C PRO A 76 -13.70 -2.13 -3.80
N VAL A 77 -14.27 -1.08 -3.24
CA VAL A 77 -13.76 0.30 -3.32
C VAL A 77 -13.51 0.92 -1.95
N GLU A 78 -13.49 0.11 -0.91
CA GLU A 78 -13.33 0.55 0.48
C GLU A 78 -12.16 -0.19 1.13
N PHE A 79 -11.51 0.45 2.05
CA PHE A 79 -10.63 -0.22 2.99
C PHE A 79 -11.41 -0.79 4.19
N ALA A 80 -10.75 -1.62 4.98
CA ALA A 80 -11.29 -2.08 6.25
C ALA A 80 -11.48 -0.92 7.25
N SER A 81 -10.63 0.10 7.16
CA SER A 81 -10.78 1.37 7.88
C SER A 81 -11.90 2.19 7.24
N GLU A 82 -12.86 2.62 8.04
CA GLU A 82 -13.99 3.41 7.54
C GLU A 82 -13.55 4.82 7.10
N GLY A 83 -14.25 5.36 6.11
CA GLY A 83 -13.98 6.70 5.58
C GLY A 83 -12.83 6.79 4.59
N ILE A 84 -12.16 5.68 4.28
CA ILE A 84 -11.09 5.63 3.26
C ILE A 84 -11.56 4.75 2.10
N PHE A 85 -11.41 5.28 0.90
CA PHE A 85 -11.89 4.66 -0.33
C PHE A 85 -10.76 4.49 -1.33
N LEU A 86 -10.91 3.53 -2.24
CA LEU A 86 -9.90 3.12 -3.19
C LEU A 86 -10.45 3.18 -4.62
N ALA A 87 -9.70 3.77 -5.54
CA ALA A 87 -10.08 3.82 -6.94
C ALA A 87 -8.89 3.86 -7.89
N GLY A 88 -9.10 3.39 -9.10
CA GLY A 88 -8.16 3.49 -10.21
C GLY A 88 -6.90 2.65 -10.06
N ALA A 89 -5.83 3.09 -10.70
CA ALA A 89 -4.56 2.37 -10.77
C ALA A 89 -3.79 2.31 -9.43
N ALA A 90 -4.27 2.94 -8.38
CA ALA A 90 -3.75 2.71 -7.02
C ALA A 90 -4.09 1.31 -6.49
N HIS A 91 -5.19 0.72 -7.00
CA HIS A 91 -5.66 -0.61 -6.60
C HIS A 91 -4.87 -1.74 -7.30
N TYR A 92 -4.79 -1.70 -8.60
CA TYR A 92 -3.99 -2.56 -9.48
C TYR A 92 -4.01 -2.01 -10.91
N PRO A 93 -3.20 -2.54 -11.85
CA PRO A 93 -3.24 -2.10 -13.24
C PRO A 93 -4.65 -2.18 -13.84
N LYS A 94 -5.14 -1.06 -14.37
CA LYS A 94 -6.52 -0.92 -14.90
C LYS A 94 -6.56 -0.13 -16.19
N LEU A 95 -7.57 -0.39 -16.98
CA LEU A 95 -7.96 0.48 -18.09
C LEU A 95 -8.61 1.77 -17.57
N LEU A 96 -8.65 2.78 -18.41
CA LEU A 96 -9.24 4.08 -18.06
C LEU A 96 -10.73 3.96 -17.70
N GLU A 97 -11.48 3.18 -18.46
CA GLU A 97 -12.90 2.94 -18.23
C GLU A 97 -13.15 2.30 -16.86
N GLU A 98 -12.36 1.30 -16.51
CA GLU A 98 -12.43 0.63 -15.20
C GLU A 98 -12.12 1.60 -14.07
N SER A 99 -11.13 2.48 -14.28
CA SER A 99 -10.75 3.51 -13.30
C SER A 99 -11.87 4.51 -13.06
N ILE A 100 -12.58 4.93 -14.12
CA ILE A 100 -13.72 5.85 -14.03
C ILE A 100 -14.88 5.19 -13.29
N ILE A 101 -15.23 3.96 -13.65
CA ILE A 101 -16.31 3.19 -13.00
C ILE A 101 -16.00 3.01 -11.51
N GLN A 102 -14.77 2.65 -11.20
CA GLN A 102 -14.35 2.47 -9.80
C GLN A 102 -14.36 3.78 -9.01
N ALA A 103 -13.97 4.90 -9.64
CA ALA A 103 -14.05 6.21 -9.01
C ALA A 103 -15.49 6.64 -8.71
N GLN A 104 -16.42 6.37 -9.62
CA GLN A 104 -17.85 6.61 -9.39
C GLN A 104 -18.41 5.74 -8.26
N ALA A 105 -18.01 4.48 -8.20
CA ALA A 105 -18.38 3.58 -7.11
C ALA A 105 -17.83 4.08 -5.75
N ALA A 106 -16.56 4.48 -5.70
CA ALA A 106 -15.94 5.04 -4.51
C ALA A 106 -16.64 6.33 -4.05
N ALA A 107 -16.97 7.23 -4.98
CA ALA A 107 -17.71 8.45 -4.69
C ALA A 107 -19.11 8.16 -4.14
N SER A 108 -19.82 7.18 -4.72
CA SER A 108 -21.13 6.74 -4.23
C SER A 108 -21.06 6.18 -2.81
N ARG A 109 -20.03 5.39 -2.50
CA ARG A 109 -19.80 4.87 -1.16
C ARG A 109 -19.42 5.97 -0.16
N ALA A 110 -18.59 6.93 -0.58
CA ALA A 110 -18.27 8.11 0.24
C ALA A 110 -19.52 8.94 0.55
N ALA A 111 -20.44 9.12 -0.42
CA ALA A 111 -21.69 9.82 -0.22
C ALA A 111 -22.57 9.14 0.85
N THR A 112 -22.52 7.83 1.00
CA THR A 112 -23.25 7.10 2.06
C THR A 112 -22.79 7.55 3.46
N VAL A 113 -21.49 7.81 3.63
CA VAL A 113 -20.93 8.33 4.87
C VAL A 113 -21.28 9.81 5.05
N LEU A 114 -21.07 10.61 4.01
CA LEU A 114 -21.23 12.07 4.04
C LEU A 114 -22.70 12.52 4.16
N SER A 115 -23.67 11.67 3.82
CA SER A 115 -25.11 11.96 3.96
C SER A 115 -25.65 11.76 5.37
N GLN A 116 -24.82 11.31 6.31
CA GLN A 116 -25.24 11.09 7.69
C GLN A 116 -24.81 12.25 8.58
N ASP A 117 -25.69 12.68 9.48
CA ASP A 117 -25.40 13.73 10.46
C ASP A 117 -24.39 13.27 11.52
N SER A 118 -24.31 11.96 11.77
CA SER A 118 -23.39 11.35 12.71
C SER A 118 -23.04 9.92 12.30
N LEU A 119 -21.81 9.52 12.58
CA LEU A 119 -21.34 8.15 12.39
C LEU A 119 -21.21 7.47 13.74
N ALA A 120 -21.89 6.32 13.87
CA ALA A 120 -21.68 5.45 15.03
C ALA A 120 -20.46 4.56 14.78
N ALA A 121 -19.34 4.87 15.40
CA ALA A 121 -18.18 3.98 15.37
C ALA A 121 -18.52 2.69 16.12
N ARG A 122 -18.48 1.56 15.42
CA ARG A 122 -18.70 0.22 15.97
C ARG A 122 -17.41 -0.58 15.78
N GLY A 123 -16.44 -0.36 16.64
CA GLY A 123 -15.18 -1.10 16.62
C GLY A 123 -14.86 -1.67 18.00
N ALA A 124 -14.27 -2.86 18.04
CA ALA A 124 -13.57 -3.31 19.22
C ALA A 124 -12.27 -2.50 19.31
N ILE A 125 -12.19 -1.61 20.26
CA ILE A 125 -11.01 -0.78 20.52
C ILE A 125 -10.20 -1.45 21.62
N ALA A 126 -8.91 -1.67 21.37
CA ALA A 126 -8.03 -2.13 22.42
C ALA A 126 -7.83 -1.03 23.47
N GLN A 127 -7.98 -1.39 24.75
CA GLN A 127 -7.75 -0.50 25.87
C GLN A 127 -6.71 -1.10 26.81
N VAL A 128 -5.89 -0.25 27.38
CA VAL A 128 -4.94 -0.64 28.44
C VAL A 128 -5.51 -0.19 29.79
N ASP A 129 -5.59 -1.13 30.73
CA ASP A 129 -5.80 -0.78 32.13
C ASP A 129 -4.45 -0.37 32.75
N PRO A 130 -4.26 0.92 33.10
CA PRO A 130 -3.00 1.37 33.68
C PRO A 130 -2.64 0.63 34.96
N ALA A 131 -3.64 0.25 35.78
CA ALA A 131 -3.43 -0.49 37.03
C ALA A 131 -2.82 -1.88 36.83
N LEU A 132 -2.89 -2.44 35.64
CA LEU A 132 -2.32 -3.72 35.25
C LEU A 132 -1.08 -3.55 34.34
N CYS A 133 -0.78 -2.34 33.91
CA CYS A 133 0.32 -2.09 32.99
C CYS A 133 1.68 -2.13 33.70
N VAL A 134 2.52 -3.04 33.29
CA VAL A 134 3.90 -3.18 33.81
C VAL A 134 4.96 -2.43 33.00
N GLY A 135 4.57 -1.65 32.00
CA GLY A 135 5.49 -0.89 31.16
C GLY A 135 6.40 -1.73 30.25
N CYS A 136 6.00 -2.97 29.89
CA CYS A 136 6.84 -3.90 29.12
C CYS A 136 7.05 -3.51 27.65
N LEU A 137 6.37 -2.50 27.14
CA LEU A 137 6.45 -2.01 25.76
C LEU A 137 6.01 -3.00 24.67
N THR A 138 5.48 -4.16 25.03
CA THR A 138 5.08 -5.18 24.05
C THR A 138 4.03 -4.62 23.07
N CYS A 139 2.99 -3.95 23.57
CA CYS A 139 1.96 -3.35 22.74
C CYS A 139 2.52 -2.30 21.76
N VAL A 140 3.50 -1.51 22.19
CA VAL A 140 4.18 -0.51 21.35
C VAL A 140 4.98 -1.18 20.22
N ARG A 141 5.66 -2.28 20.52
CA ARG A 141 6.53 -2.98 19.56
C ARG A 141 5.78 -3.84 18.56
N VAL A 142 4.64 -4.42 18.95
CA VAL A 142 3.89 -5.32 18.06
C VAL A 142 2.89 -4.57 17.17
N CYS A 143 2.52 -3.33 17.51
CA CYS A 143 1.56 -2.58 16.71
C CYS A 143 2.22 -2.08 15.41
N PRO A 144 1.81 -2.57 14.23
CA PRO A 144 2.39 -2.14 12.97
C PRO A 144 2.07 -0.68 12.63
N TYR A 145 1.09 -0.10 13.31
CA TYR A 145 0.62 1.27 13.10
C TYR A 145 1.15 2.28 14.12
N GLY A 146 1.89 1.83 15.13
CA GLY A 146 2.48 2.72 16.14
C GLY A 146 1.47 3.46 17.01
N VAL A 147 0.25 2.91 17.20
CA VAL A 147 -0.82 3.57 17.98
C VAL A 147 -0.55 3.58 19.48
N PRO A 148 -0.15 2.46 20.12
CA PRO A 148 0.18 2.47 21.53
C PRO A 148 1.40 3.35 21.82
N SER A 149 1.29 4.21 22.81
CA SER A 149 2.38 5.06 23.31
C SER A 149 2.49 4.97 24.83
N ILE A 150 3.64 5.32 25.38
CA ILE A 150 3.80 5.43 26.84
C ILE A 150 3.51 6.87 27.24
N THR A 151 2.59 7.03 28.17
CA THR A 151 2.19 8.33 28.70
C THR A 151 2.67 8.47 30.14
N ALA A 152 3.50 9.48 30.39
CA ALA A 152 4.10 9.70 31.71
C ALA A 152 3.05 10.06 32.79
N ASP A 153 1.92 10.60 32.37
CA ASP A 153 0.81 11.01 33.25
C ASP A 153 0.03 9.83 33.83
N LEU A 154 0.25 8.61 33.31
CA LEU A 154 -0.38 7.39 33.78
C LEU A 154 0.62 6.57 34.57
N ALA A 155 0.27 6.24 35.83
CA ALA A 155 1.08 5.34 36.64
C ALA A 155 0.68 3.88 36.35
N GLY A 156 1.67 3.04 36.13
CA GLY A 156 1.49 1.59 36.00
C GLY A 156 1.51 0.86 37.35
N VAL A 157 1.45 -0.47 37.27
CA VAL A 157 1.51 -1.36 38.44
C VAL A 157 2.73 -1.03 39.33
N GLY A 158 2.52 -1.01 40.63
CA GLY A 158 3.59 -0.76 41.60
C GLY A 158 4.21 0.63 41.52
N GLY A 159 3.53 1.61 40.92
CA GLY A 159 4.02 2.97 40.79
C GLY A 159 5.03 3.17 39.66
N VAL A 160 5.09 2.24 38.71
CA VAL A 160 5.91 2.41 37.47
C VAL A 160 5.47 3.71 36.79
N VAL A 161 6.42 4.61 36.56
CA VAL A 161 6.17 5.88 35.86
C VAL A 161 5.96 5.58 34.37
N GLY A 162 4.76 5.95 33.88
CA GLY A 162 4.36 5.73 32.52
C GLY A 162 3.63 4.40 32.31
N ALA A 163 2.42 4.47 31.81
CA ALA A 163 1.65 3.33 31.35
C ALA A 163 1.35 3.47 29.85
N ALA A 164 1.06 2.34 29.21
CA ALA A 164 0.67 2.36 27.81
C ALA A 164 -0.72 2.99 27.66
N TYR A 165 -0.87 3.83 26.66
CA TYR A 165 -2.12 4.44 26.24
C TYR A 165 -2.38 4.11 24.78
N ILE A 166 -3.61 3.82 24.45
CA ILE A 166 -4.10 3.58 23.09
C ILE A 166 -5.16 4.62 22.80
N GLU A 167 -4.90 5.48 21.82
CA GLU A 167 -5.86 6.49 21.39
C GLU A 167 -7.07 5.84 20.72
N PRO A 168 -8.28 5.93 21.29
CA PRO A 168 -9.45 5.22 20.78
C PRO A 168 -9.88 5.64 19.38
N THR A 169 -9.56 6.87 18.98
CA THR A 169 -9.90 7.38 17.64
C THR A 169 -8.96 6.88 16.56
N ILE A 170 -7.82 6.33 16.98
CA ILE A 170 -6.77 5.89 16.05
C ILE A 170 -6.69 4.35 15.99
N CYS A 171 -7.10 3.63 17.03
CA CYS A 171 -7.14 2.17 17.06
C CYS A 171 -8.37 1.63 16.28
#